data_8356bb46ea560c5be243444c27f37fc3
#
_entry.id   8356bb46ea560c5be243444c27f37fc3
#
_cell.length_a   1.000
_cell.length_b   1.000
_cell.length_c   1.000
_cell.angle_alpha   90.00
_cell.angle_beta   90.00
_cell.angle_gamma   90.00
#
_symmetry.space_group_name_H-M   'P 1'
#
loop_
_entity.id
_entity.type
_entity.pdbx_description
1 polymer ?
#
loop_
_entity_poly.entity_id
_entity_poly.type
_entity_poly.pdbx_seq_one_letter_code
_entity_poly.pdbx_strand_id
1 'polypeptide(L)'
;MNIRLILVVLVITVFAIGSGTISFVSGSGITLKQAYDNKDVQIIQKTAAGSIPHSITLKNNGTRPVIVDKGLVLKNDYSQDMVIIEDKKISPGTNATIEAYCFEPEQKAIPGAKLSPSSMASSNMLEIIDSSNPSDLSNATRSQLQIWEVVDNGVVNPYTGEPAAVVRTQEIHFYQMRKNLTTARNDVMKRFNLTTEGLQNLESTSESTGNLPGINDLINWLQAL
;
A
#
# COMPACT_ATOMS: atom_id res chain seq x y z
N MET A 1 -36.63 20.46 27.43
CA MET A 1 -35.47 19.64 27.00
C MET A 1 -34.47 20.59 26.34
N ASN A 2 -33.24 20.67 26.86
CA ASN A 2 -32.29 21.74 26.50
C ASN A 2 -31.74 21.49 25.05
N ILE A 3 -32.00 22.38 24.13
CA ILE A 3 -31.61 22.28 22.68
C ILE A 3 -30.09 22.02 22.51
N ARG A 4 -29.29 22.53 23.45
CA ARG A 4 -27.84 22.30 23.51
C ARG A 4 -27.48 20.83 23.77
N LEU A 5 -28.25 20.13 24.60
CA LEU A 5 -28.04 18.72 24.89
C LEU A 5 -28.41 17.82 23.69
N ILE A 6 -29.45 18.20 22.96
CA ILE A 6 -29.84 17.51 21.71
C ILE A 6 -28.75 17.67 20.64
N LEU A 7 -28.18 18.88 20.50
CA LEU A 7 -27.09 19.15 19.56
C LEU A 7 -25.82 18.36 19.91
N VAL A 8 -25.45 18.29 21.19
CA VAL A 8 -24.29 17.52 21.64
C VAL A 8 -24.48 16.03 21.39
N VAL A 9 -25.66 15.47 21.69
CA VAL A 9 -25.97 14.06 21.41
C VAL A 9 -25.97 13.78 19.92
N LEU A 10 -26.47 14.70 19.09
CA LEU A 10 -26.51 14.56 17.64
C LEU A 10 -25.11 14.63 17.04
N VAL A 11 -24.25 15.50 17.54
CA VAL A 11 -22.82 15.57 17.14
C VAL A 11 -22.09 14.29 17.53
N ILE A 12 -22.28 13.79 18.76
CA ILE A 12 -21.65 12.53 19.21
C ILE A 12 -22.11 11.33 18.37
N THR A 13 -23.41 11.28 18.02
CA THR A 13 -23.92 10.20 17.14
C THR A 13 -23.38 10.29 15.73
N VAL A 14 -23.25 11.48 15.14
CA VAL A 14 -22.67 11.68 13.82
C VAL A 14 -21.16 11.33 13.83
N PHE A 15 -20.43 11.70 14.89
CA PHE A 15 -19.02 11.31 15.02
C PHE A 15 -18.82 9.82 15.32
N ALA A 16 -19.70 9.19 16.09
CA ALA A 16 -19.65 7.74 16.32
C ALA A 16 -19.93 6.94 15.04
N ILE A 17 -20.67 7.51 14.09
CA ILE A 17 -20.94 6.91 12.77
C ILE A 17 -19.84 7.29 11.77
N GLY A 18 -19.17 8.44 11.93
CA GLY A 18 -18.19 8.98 10.98
C GLY A 18 -16.73 8.61 11.26
N SER A 19 -16.39 8.12 12.44
CA SER A 19 -15.01 7.77 12.81
C SER A 19 -14.65 6.28 12.63
N GLY A 20 -15.58 5.49 12.10
CA GLY A 20 -15.23 4.22 11.50
C GLY A 20 -15.28 4.39 9.98
N THR A 21 -14.21 4.20 9.29
CA THR A 21 -14.30 3.59 7.96
C THR A 21 -14.86 2.19 8.21
N ILE A 22 -16.14 2.14 8.54
CA ILE A 22 -16.89 0.90 8.47
C ILE A 22 -17.01 0.66 6.98
N SER A 23 -16.02 -0.01 6.41
CA SER A 23 -16.24 -0.80 5.24
C SER A 23 -17.34 -1.77 5.61
N PHE A 24 -18.60 -1.37 5.39
CA PHE A 24 -19.72 -2.30 5.34
C PHE A 24 -19.54 -3.19 4.11
N VAL A 25 -18.48 -3.98 4.11
CA VAL A 25 -18.47 -5.22 3.34
C VAL A 25 -19.37 -6.15 4.13
N SER A 26 -20.63 -6.20 3.74
CA SER A 26 -21.62 -7.16 4.25
C SER A 26 -21.09 -8.57 4.03
N GLY A 27 -20.45 -9.13 5.05
CA GLY A 27 -19.95 -10.49 5.06
C GLY A 27 -18.87 -10.65 6.11
N SER A 28 -19.15 -11.40 7.13
CA SER A 28 -18.35 -11.78 8.28
C SER A 28 -16.92 -12.28 7.96
N GLY A 29 -16.07 -11.43 7.40
CA GLY A 29 -14.65 -11.71 7.15
C GLY A 29 -13.77 -11.10 8.25
N ILE A 30 -12.52 -11.57 8.34
CA ILE A 30 -11.46 -10.98 9.16
C ILE A 30 -10.43 -10.33 8.25
N THR A 31 -9.74 -9.30 8.74
CA THR A 31 -8.66 -8.66 7.98
C THR A 31 -7.49 -9.62 7.76
N LEU A 32 -6.69 -9.37 6.73
CA LEU A 32 -5.51 -10.19 6.46
C LEU A 32 -4.55 -10.18 7.66
N LYS A 33 -4.41 -9.04 8.34
CA LYS A 33 -3.57 -8.91 9.54
C LYS A 33 -4.09 -9.81 10.68
N GLN A 34 -5.39 -9.75 10.99
CA GLN A 34 -6.00 -10.61 12.01
C GLN A 34 -5.85 -12.10 11.67
N ALA A 35 -6.06 -12.48 10.41
CA ALA A 35 -5.89 -13.85 9.96
C ALA A 35 -4.43 -14.33 10.08
N TYR A 36 -3.47 -13.44 9.80
CA TYR A 36 -2.04 -13.73 9.93
C TYR A 36 -1.65 -13.92 11.41
N ASP A 37 -2.07 -13.02 12.29
CA ASP A 37 -1.81 -13.08 13.73
C ASP A 37 -2.40 -14.37 14.35
N ASN A 38 -3.55 -14.82 13.86
CA ASN A 38 -4.20 -16.08 14.25
C ASN A 38 -3.51 -17.32 13.63
N LYS A 39 -2.54 -17.16 12.73
CA LYS A 39 -1.92 -18.24 11.94
C LYS A 39 -2.89 -18.96 10.97
N ASP A 40 -3.98 -18.30 10.64
CA ASP A 40 -5.00 -18.81 9.71
C ASP A 40 -4.56 -18.66 8.24
N VAL A 41 -3.56 -17.81 7.94
CA VAL A 41 -3.09 -17.58 6.58
C VAL A 41 -1.59 -17.78 6.42
N GLN A 42 -1.21 -18.14 5.19
CA GLN A 42 0.17 -18.09 4.71
C GLN A 42 0.24 -17.14 3.51
N ILE A 43 1.24 -16.28 3.49
CA ILE A 43 1.46 -15.30 2.44
C ILE A 43 2.84 -15.57 1.84
N ILE A 44 2.89 -15.90 0.55
CA ILE A 44 4.12 -16.40 -0.09
C ILE A 44 4.36 -15.62 -1.38
N GLN A 45 5.55 -15.02 -1.51
CA GLN A 45 6.06 -14.43 -2.75
C GLN A 45 6.12 -15.49 -3.84
N LYS A 46 5.50 -15.24 -5.01
CA LYS A 46 5.46 -16.19 -6.11
C LYS A 46 6.45 -15.87 -7.21
N THR A 47 6.55 -14.61 -7.59
CA THR A 47 7.36 -14.15 -8.71
C THR A 47 8.77 -13.75 -8.28
N ALA A 48 9.72 -13.91 -9.19
CA ALA A 48 11.10 -13.49 -9.02
C ALA A 48 11.28 -11.98 -9.28
N ALA A 49 12.45 -11.47 -8.93
CA ALA A 49 12.86 -10.10 -9.20
C ALA A 49 12.72 -9.74 -10.67
N GLY A 50 12.28 -8.50 -10.93
CA GLY A 50 12.05 -7.95 -12.27
C GLY A 50 10.64 -8.18 -12.83
N SER A 51 9.77 -8.88 -12.09
CA SER A 51 8.36 -9.05 -12.49
C SER A 51 7.55 -7.78 -12.18
N ILE A 52 6.68 -7.36 -13.10
CA ILE A 52 5.77 -6.23 -12.91
C ILE A 52 4.41 -6.57 -13.54
N PRO A 53 3.31 -6.60 -12.77
CA PRO A 53 3.30 -6.65 -11.31
C PRO A 53 3.88 -7.96 -10.76
N HIS A 54 4.14 -7.98 -9.46
CA HIS A 54 4.45 -9.21 -8.74
C HIS A 54 3.19 -9.99 -8.40
N SER A 55 3.34 -11.30 -8.23
CA SER A 55 2.27 -12.18 -7.75
C SER A 55 2.60 -12.74 -6.38
N ILE A 56 1.61 -12.75 -5.50
CA ILE A 56 1.67 -13.30 -4.14
C ILE A 56 0.61 -14.39 -4.04
N THR A 57 0.96 -15.54 -3.49
CA THR A 57 0.00 -16.58 -3.15
C THR A 57 -0.43 -16.41 -1.70
N LEU A 58 -1.72 -16.31 -1.49
CA LEU A 58 -2.36 -16.25 -0.19
C LEU A 58 -3.16 -17.52 0.03
N LYS A 59 -2.84 -18.26 1.09
CA LYS A 59 -3.53 -19.49 1.46
C LYS A 59 -4.31 -19.26 2.75
N ASN A 60 -5.63 -19.31 2.68
CA ASN A 60 -6.50 -19.24 3.85
C ASN A 60 -6.77 -20.64 4.40
N ASN A 61 -6.11 -21.00 5.49
CA ASN A 61 -6.30 -22.27 6.21
C ASN A 61 -7.36 -22.16 7.33
N GLY A 62 -7.87 -20.94 7.58
CA GLY A 62 -8.86 -20.67 8.62
C GLY A 62 -10.27 -21.06 8.20
N THR A 63 -11.22 -20.81 9.10
CA THR A 63 -12.65 -21.11 8.95
C THR A 63 -13.47 -19.91 8.52
N ARG A 64 -12.87 -18.72 8.45
CA ARG A 64 -13.51 -17.46 8.09
C ARG A 64 -12.95 -16.91 6.79
N PRO A 65 -13.75 -16.16 6.01
CA PRO A 65 -13.25 -15.41 4.87
C PRO A 65 -12.21 -14.38 5.33
N VAL A 66 -11.17 -14.18 4.52
CA VAL A 66 -10.14 -13.16 4.74
C VAL A 66 -10.34 -12.02 3.77
N ILE A 67 -10.36 -10.81 4.30
CA ILE A 67 -10.41 -9.57 3.53
C ILE A 67 -8.98 -9.06 3.36
N VAL A 68 -8.61 -8.83 2.13
CA VAL A 68 -7.32 -8.27 1.72
C VAL A 68 -7.60 -6.88 1.18
N ASP A 69 -7.01 -5.89 1.82
CA ASP A 69 -7.21 -4.48 1.46
C ASP A 69 -6.09 -4.01 0.52
N LYS A 70 -6.48 -3.32 -0.54
CA LYS A 70 -5.56 -2.59 -1.41
C LYS A 70 -4.76 -1.58 -0.60
N GLY A 71 -3.46 -1.46 -0.89
CA GLY A 71 -2.54 -0.58 -0.17
C GLY A 71 -1.92 -1.21 1.07
N LEU A 72 -2.29 -2.42 1.46
CA LEU A 72 -1.62 -3.11 2.56
C LEU A 72 -0.18 -3.47 2.15
N VAL A 73 0.78 -3.04 2.97
CA VAL A 73 2.20 -3.36 2.79
C VAL A 73 2.50 -4.70 3.47
N LEU A 74 3.15 -5.57 2.73
CA LEU A 74 3.63 -6.87 3.19
C LEU A 74 5.15 -6.83 3.31
N LYS A 75 5.69 -7.21 4.45
CA LYS A 75 7.12 -7.16 4.77
C LYS A 75 7.80 -8.51 4.81
N ASN A 76 9.10 -8.49 4.48
CA ASN A 76 9.99 -9.63 4.67
C ASN A 76 11.43 -9.15 4.96
N ASP A 77 12.12 -9.79 5.91
CA ASP A 77 13.48 -9.42 6.32
C ASP A 77 14.57 -9.76 5.28
N TYR A 78 14.29 -10.65 4.32
CA TYR A 78 15.26 -11.20 3.36
C TYR A 78 14.86 -11.00 1.90
N SER A 79 13.65 -10.56 1.64
CA SER A 79 13.10 -10.25 0.33
C SER A 79 12.50 -8.86 0.37
N GLN A 80 12.24 -8.29 -0.78
CA GLN A 80 11.62 -6.97 -0.83
C GLN A 80 10.22 -6.94 -0.22
N ASP A 81 9.86 -5.79 0.31
CA ASP A 81 8.50 -5.48 0.72
C ASP A 81 7.59 -5.30 -0.51
N MET A 82 6.31 -5.61 -0.35
CA MET A 82 5.30 -5.55 -1.41
C MET A 82 4.11 -4.71 -0.97
N VAL A 83 3.51 -3.95 -1.88
CA VAL A 83 2.23 -3.28 -1.65
C VAL A 83 1.13 -3.93 -2.50
N ILE A 84 0.03 -4.32 -1.86
CA ILE A 84 -1.13 -4.94 -2.53
C ILE A 84 -1.86 -3.90 -3.37
N ILE A 85 -2.24 -4.27 -4.61
CA ILE A 85 -2.84 -3.33 -5.57
C ILE A 85 -4.31 -3.58 -5.87
N GLU A 86 -4.90 -4.63 -5.28
CA GLU A 86 -6.31 -4.99 -5.47
C GLU A 86 -6.98 -5.35 -4.13
N ASP A 87 -8.26 -5.01 -3.98
CA ASP A 87 -9.08 -5.56 -2.89
C ASP A 87 -9.52 -6.97 -3.23
N LYS A 88 -9.43 -7.91 -2.26
CA LYS A 88 -9.83 -9.29 -2.50
C LYS A 88 -10.41 -9.96 -1.27
N LYS A 89 -11.44 -10.78 -1.47
CA LYS A 89 -12.00 -11.66 -0.45
C LYS A 89 -11.64 -13.11 -0.75
N ILE A 90 -11.04 -13.79 0.23
CA ILE A 90 -10.54 -15.16 0.10
C ILE A 90 -11.36 -16.08 0.99
N SER A 91 -12.03 -17.05 0.38
CA SER A 91 -12.87 -18.00 1.10
C SER A 91 -12.04 -18.95 2.00
N PRO A 92 -12.64 -19.48 3.07
CA PRO A 92 -12.00 -20.51 3.92
C PRO A 92 -11.50 -21.70 3.11
N GLY A 93 -10.34 -22.23 3.46
CA GLY A 93 -9.76 -23.41 2.84
C GLY A 93 -9.29 -23.22 1.39
N THR A 94 -9.24 -21.98 0.86
CA THR A 94 -8.86 -21.70 -0.53
C THR A 94 -7.53 -20.97 -0.63
N ASN A 95 -6.92 -21.06 -1.82
CA ASN A 95 -5.76 -20.27 -2.20
C ASN A 95 -6.19 -19.19 -3.19
N ALA A 96 -5.57 -18.01 -3.11
CA ALA A 96 -5.73 -16.95 -4.09
C ALA A 96 -4.36 -16.42 -4.52
N THR A 97 -4.26 -16.01 -5.78
CA THR A 97 -3.16 -15.18 -6.26
C THR A 97 -3.62 -13.73 -6.20
N ILE A 98 -2.76 -12.86 -5.68
CA ILE A 98 -2.98 -11.42 -5.53
C ILE A 98 -1.83 -10.71 -6.22
N GLU A 99 -2.13 -9.62 -6.90
CA GLU A 99 -1.12 -8.78 -7.51
C GLU A 99 -0.61 -7.72 -6.54
N ALA A 100 0.68 -7.41 -6.65
CA ALA A 100 1.35 -6.43 -5.82
C ALA A 100 2.45 -5.71 -6.59
N TYR A 101 2.78 -4.49 -6.18
CA TYR A 101 4.00 -3.81 -6.60
C TYR A 101 5.11 -3.99 -5.57
N CYS A 102 6.34 -3.98 -6.05
CA CYS A 102 7.53 -3.91 -5.22
C CYS A 102 7.52 -2.57 -4.46
N PHE A 103 7.71 -2.63 -3.15
CA PHE A 103 7.73 -1.43 -2.34
C PHE A 103 9.14 -0.84 -2.24
N GLU A 104 10.15 -1.67 -1.98
CA GLU A 104 11.55 -1.24 -1.83
C GLU A 104 12.38 -1.55 -3.08
N PRO A 105 13.03 -0.56 -3.75
CA PRO A 105 13.81 -0.82 -4.95
C PRO A 105 15.15 -1.52 -4.68
N GLU A 106 15.73 -1.38 -3.49
CA GLU A 106 17.07 -1.89 -3.20
C GLU A 106 17.14 -3.40 -3.05
N GLN A 107 16.10 -4.01 -2.52
CA GLN A 107 16.00 -5.45 -2.33
C GLN A 107 15.44 -6.15 -3.57
N LYS A 108 15.59 -7.45 -3.65
CA LYS A 108 15.06 -8.28 -4.75
C LYS A 108 13.98 -9.20 -4.26
N ALA A 109 12.95 -9.41 -5.09
CA ALA A 109 11.93 -10.41 -4.85
C ALA A 109 12.54 -11.81 -4.88
N ILE A 110 12.27 -12.59 -3.84
CA ILE A 110 12.72 -13.98 -3.72
C ILE A 110 11.48 -14.89 -3.73
N PRO A 111 11.31 -15.73 -4.78
CA PRO A 111 10.21 -16.69 -4.82
C PRO A 111 10.27 -17.64 -3.60
N GLY A 112 9.12 -17.86 -2.98
CA GLY A 112 9.01 -18.69 -1.76
C GLY A 112 9.22 -17.94 -0.46
N ALA A 113 9.63 -16.67 -0.50
CA ALA A 113 9.72 -15.84 0.71
C ALA A 113 8.36 -15.69 1.37
N LYS A 114 8.31 -15.79 2.70
CA LYS A 114 7.11 -15.60 3.51
C LYS A 114 6.96 -14.13 3.84
N LEU A 115 5.81 -13.59 3.53
CA LEU A 115 5.50 -12.19 3.79
C LEU A 115 4.61 -12.06 5.04
N SER A 116 4.67 -10.91 5.71
CA SER A 116 3.84 -10.57 6.86
C SER A 116 3.13 -9.23 6.65
N PRO A 117 1.83 -9.09 7.00
CA PRO A 117 1.13 -7.82 6.94
C PRO A 117 1.76 -6.79 7.88
N SER A 118 1.90 -5.57 7.41
CA SER A 118 2.49 -4.45 8.17
C SER A 118 1.55 -3.24 8.21
N SER A 119 1.96 -2.13 7.63
CA SER A 119 1.25 -0.85 7.59
C SER A 119 0.41 -0.72 6.32
N MET A 120 -0.39 0.34 6.25
CA MET A 120 -1.02 0.75 4.99
C MET A 120 -0.11 1.71 4.23
N ALA A 121 -0.20 1.70 2.93
CA ALA A 121 0.40 2.72 2.08
C ALA A 121 -0.21 4.10 2.37
N SER A 122 0.55 5.17 2.16
CA SER A 122 0.06 6.54 2.30
C SER A 122 -1.01 6.87 1.26
N SER A 123 -1.76 7.96 1.47
CA SER A 123 -2.78 8.43 0.52
C SER A 123 -2.19 8.71 -0.88
N ASN A 124 -0.99 9.29 -0.94
CA ASN A 124 -0.30 9.57 -2.19
C ASN A 124 0.09 8.27 -2.93
N MET A 125 0.54 7.27 -2.17
CA MET A 125 0.84 5.94 -2.72
C MET A 125 -0.42 5.25 -3.25
N LEU A 126 -1.53 5.32 -2.51
CA LEU A 126 -2.82 4.78 -2.93
C LEU A 126 -3.32 5.44 -4.22
N GLU A 127 -3.13 6.75 -4.39
CA GLU A 127 -3.50 7.47 -5.62
C GLU A 127 -2.69 6.99 -6.83
N ILE A 128 -1.40 6.66 -6.66
CA ILE A 128 -0.59 6.06 -7.72
C ILE A 128 -1.14 4.67 -8.07
N ILE A 129 -1.43 3.84 -7.06
CA ILE A 129 -1.99 2.49 -7.24
C ILE A 129 -3.35 2.55 -7.93
N ASP A 130 -4.24 3.46 -7.54
CA ASP A 130 -5.58 3.63 -8.11
C ASP A 130 -5.56 4.05 -9.58
N SER A 131 -4.54 4.78 -10.00
CA SER A 131 -4.34 5.18 -11.40
C SER A 131 -3.63 4.12 -12.24
N SER A 132 -3.20 3.02 -11.63
CA SER A 132 -2.49 1.94 -12.29
C SER A 132 -3.44 1.01 -13.06
N ASN A 133 -2.94 0.47 -14.18
CA ASN A 133 -3.54 -0.66 -14.87
C ASN A 133 -2.53 -1.83 -14.90
N PRO A 134 -2.62 -2.78 -13.97
CA PRO A 134 -1.67 -3.89 -13.87
C PRO A 134 -1.69 -4.84 -15.08
N SER A 135 -2.77 -4.84 -15.86
CA SER A 135 -2.89 -5.65 -17.08
C SER A 135 -2.14 -5.04 -18.29
N ASP A 136 -1.78 -3.77 -18.21
CA ASP A 136 -0.94 -3.08 -19.22
C ASP A 136 0.47 -2.93 -18.67
N LEU A 137 1.42 -3.71 -19.22
CA LEU A 137 2.81 -3.72 -18.75
C LEU A 137 3.45 -2.33 -18.74
N SER A 138 3.16 -1.48 -19.73
CA SER A 138 3.71 -0.12 -19.80
C SER A 138 3.20 0.75 -18.66
N ASN A 139 1.89 0.71 -18.42
CA ASN A 139 1.25 1.44 -17.33
C ASN A 139 1.69 0.88 -15.97
N ALA A 140 1.69 -0.45 -15.79
CA ALA A 140 2.15 -1.11 -14.58
C ALA A 140 3.62 -0.76 -14.26
N THR A 141 4.50 -0.77 -15.28
CA THR A 141 5.90 -0.36 -15.11
C THR A 141 6.00 1.10 -14.67
N ARG A 142 5.25 2.01 -15.30
CA ARG A 142 5.24 3.43 -14.91
C ARG A 142 4.81 3.60 -13.45
N SER A 143 3.75 2.94 -13.03
CA SER A 143 3.26 2.99 -11.63
C SER A 143 4.29 2.41 -10.66
N GLN A 144 4.92 1.28 -11.01
CA GLN A 144 6.00 0.70 -10.22
C GLN A 144 7.17 1.68 -10.02
N LEU A 145 7.60 2.37 -11.08
CA LEU A 145 8.68 3.36 -10.97
C LEU A 145 8.28 4.57 -10.13
N GLN A 146 7.02 5.03 -10.22
CA GLN A 146 6.50 6.11 -9.37
C GLN A 146 6.49 5.71 -7.89
N ILE A 147 6.11 4.47 -7.58
CA ILE A 147 6.16 3.91 -6.21
C ILE A 147 7.58 3.97 -5.69
N TRP A 148 8.57 3.52 -6.45
CA TRP A 148 9.97 3.57 -6.05
C TRP A 148 10.48 5.00 -5.81
N GLU A 149 10.11 5.95 -6.68
CA GLU A 149 10.49 7.36 -6.49
C GLU A 149 9.90 7.96 -5.21
N VAL A 150 8.72 7.52 -4.77
CA VAL A 150 8.13 7.93 -3.48
C VAL A 150 8.87 7.26 -2.31
N VAL A 151 9.08 5.94 -2.37
CA VAL A 151 9.68 5.16 -1.27
C VAL A 151 11.13 5.54 -1.04
N ASP A 152 11.90 5.77 -2.11
CA ASP A 152 13.33 6.07 -2.07
C ASP A 152 13.62 7.58 -2.21
N ASN A 153 12.62 8.41 -1.90
CA ASN A 153 12.74 9.87 -1.84
C ASN A 153 13.36 10.50 -3.09
N GLY A 154 13.10 9.91 -4.25
CA GLY A 154 13.60 10.39 -5.53
C GLY A 154 15.06 10.02 -5.85
N VAL A 155 15.66 9.01 -5.19
CA VAL A 155 17.09 8.66 -5.33
C VAL A 155 17.29 7.19 -5.77
N VAL A 156 16.36 6.63 -6.54
CA VAL A 156 16.38 5.22 -6.98
C VAL A 156 17.64 4.89 -7.77
N ASN A 157 18.38 3.85 -7.35
CA ASN A 157 19.55 3.35 -8.05
C ASN A 157 19.14 2.35 -9.16
N PRO A 158 19.32 2.66 -10.46
CA PRO A 158 18.93 1.77 -11.55
C PRO A 158 19.82 0.53 -11.71
N TYR A 159 20.98 0.51 -11.07
CA TYR A 159 22.01 -0.52 -11.29
C TYR A 159 21.98 -1.66 -10.27
N THR A 160 21.20 -1.53 -9.21
CA THR A 160 21.10 -2.50 -8.11
C THR A 160 19.64 -2.94 -7.90
N GLY A 161 19.44 -3.92 -7.03
CA GLY A 161 18.13 -4.31 -6.54
C GLY A 161 17.15 -4.75 -7.64
N GLU A 162 15.92 -4.33 -7.46
CA GLU A 162 14.80 -4.63 -8.35
C GLU A 162 14.87 -3.86 -9.68
N PRO A 163 15.27 -2.56 -9.74
CA PRO A 163 15.44 -1.85 -11.02
C PRO A 163 16.38 -2.56 -11.97
N ALA A 164 17.53 -3.07 -11.47
CA ALA A 164 18.47 -3.84 -12.28
C ALA A 164 17.89 -5.20 -12.73
N ALA A 165 17.00 -5.80 -11.96
CA ALA A 165 16.28 -7.00 -12.38
C ALA A 165 15.28 -6.70 -13.48
N VAL A 166 14.52 -5.60 -13.38
CA VAL A 166 13.59 -5.14 -14.44
C VAL A 166 14.32 -4.86 -15.75
N VAL A 167 15.50 -4.22 -15.70
CA VAL A 167 16.33 -3.99 -16.90
C VAL A 167 16.60 -5.30 -17.63
N ARG A 168 16.94 -6.36 -16.90
CA ARG A 168 17.21 -7.68 -17.49
C ARG A 168 15.95 -8.37 -17.99
N THR A 169 14.88 -8.33 -17.20
CA THR A 169 13.62 -9.03 -17.52
C THR A 169 12.90 -8.41 -18.71
N GLN A 170 12.93 -7.08 -18.82
CA GLN A 170 12.31 -6.35 -19.93
C GLN A 170 13.27 -6.11 -21.11
N GLU A 171 14.51 -6.62 -21.02
CA GLU A 171 15.55 -6.49 -22.08
C GLU A 171 15.78 -5.03 -22.51
N ILE A 172 15.70 -4.09 -21.56
CA ILE A 172 15.97 -2.67 -21.80
C ILE A 172 17.39 -2.30 -21.40
N HIS A 173 17.87 -1.14 -21.84
CA HIS A 173 19.17 -0.62 -21.43
C HIS A 173 19.09 0.20 -20.15
N PHE A 174 20.16 0.25 -19.36
CA PHE A 174 20.23 1.07 -18.14
C PHE A 174 19.98 2.57 -18.38
N TYR A 175 20.36 3.11 -19.53
CA TYR A 175 20.06 4.50 -19.85
C TYR A 175 18.54 4.73 -20.03
N GLN A 176 17.80 3.75 -20.52
CA GLN A 176 16.33 3.80 -20.64
C GLN A 176 15.70 3.74 -19.24
N MET A 177 16.20 2.85 -18.38
CA MET A 177 15.74 2.80 -16.99
C MET A 177 15.95 4.15 -16.27
N ARG A 178 17.13 4.77 -16.39
CA ARG A 178 17.38 6.11 -15.83
C ARG A 178 16.41 7.16 -16.37
N LYS A 179 16.17 7.15 -17.68
CA LYS A 179 15.21 8.08 -18.30
C LYS A 179 13.79 7.85 -17.77
N ASN A 180 13.38 6.59 -17.64
CA ASN A 180 12.06 6.23 -17.12
C ASN A 180 11.89 6.63 -15.65
N LEU A 181 12.91 6.42 -14.81
CA LEU A 181 12.92 6.89 -13.40
C LEU A 181 12.82 8.42 -13.34
N THR A 182 13.62 9.16 -14.13
CA THR A 182 13.50 10.62 -14.20
C THR A 182 12.10 11.07 -14.61
N THR A 183 11.47 10.38 -15.56
CA THR A 183 10.10 10.66 -15.98
C THR A 183 9.11 10.38 -14.84
N ALA A 184 9.24 9.21 -14.19
CA ALA A 184 8.39 8.83 -13.06
C ALA A 184 8.49 9.83 -11.91
N ARG A 185 9.70 10.29 -11.57
CA ARG A 185 9.93 11.35 -10.57
C ARG A 185 9.19 12.63 -10.93
N ASN A 186 9.37 13.11 -12.17
CA ASN A 186 8.70 14.34 -12.62
C ASN A 186 7.17 14.19 -12.61
N ASP A 187 6.65 13.02 -12.94
CA ASP A 187 5.22 12.72 -12.88
C ASP A 187 4.68 12.77 -11.45
N VAL A 188 5.41 12.19 -10.48
CA VAL A 188 5.06 12.25 -9.05
C VAL A 188 5.08 13.69 -8.56
N MET A 189 6.16 14.43 -8.83
CA MET A 189 6.28 15.83 -8.43
C MET A 189 5.16 16.69 -9.02
N LYS A 190 4.82 16.48 -10.29
CA LYS A 190 3.72 17.19 -10.95
C LYS A 190 2.35 16.80 -10.38
N ARG A 191 2.10 15.51 -10.16
CA ARG A 191 0.83 15.00 -9.63
C ARG A 191 0.50 15.59 -8.27
N PHE A 192 1.48 15.62 -7.38
CA PHE A 192 1.30 16.07 -6.00
C PHE A 192 1.75 17.51 -5.76
N ASN A 193 2.07 18.27 -6.84
CA ASN A 193 2.54 19.65 -6.78
C ASN A 193 3.75 19.82 -5.81
N LEU A 194 4.74 18.94 -5.93
CA LEU A 194 5.91 18.88 -5.06
C LEU A 194 7.13 19.56 -5.69
N THR A 195 7.98 20.12 -4.83
CA THR A 195 9.39 20.39 -5.13
C THR A 195 10.24 19.14 -4.90
N THR A 196 11.53 19.20 -5.25
CA THR A 196 12.49 18.11 -4.94
C THR A 196 12.55 17.82 -3.43
N GLU A 197 12.58 18.88 -2.60
CA GLU A 197 12.55 18.75 -1.13
C GLU A 197 11.21 18.18 -0.65
N GLY A 198 10.09 18.56 -1.29
CA GLY A 198 8.77 18.00 -1.00
C GLY A 198 8.71 16.50 -1.28
N LEU A 199 9.35 16.03 -2.35
CA LEU A 199 9.44 14.60 -2.65
C LEU A 199 10.28 13.85 -1.61
N GLN A 200 11.38 14.44 -1.14
CA GLN A 200 12.25 13.84 -0.11
C GLN A 200 11.55 13.66 1.25
N ASN A 201 10.49 14.42 1.50
CA ASN A 201 9.71 14.35 2.74
C ASN A 201 8.34 13.66 2.54
N LEU A 202 8.11 13.06 1.37
CA LEU A 202 6.84 12.41 1.09
C LEU A 202 6.78 11.05 1.80
N GLU A 203 5.76 10.87 2.64
CA GLU A 203 5.55 9.61 3.33
C GLU A 203 5.03 8.54 2.36
N SER A 204 5.63 7.35 2.41
CA SER A 204 5.24 6.19 1.61
C SER A 204 4.22 5.29 2.32
N THR A 205 4.20 5.31 3.66
CA THR A 205 3.24 4.57 4.49
C THR A 205 2.48 5.52 5.40
N SER A 206 1.25 5.17 5.73
CA SER A 206 0.55 5.78 6.85
C SER A 206 1.04 5.10 8.13
N GLU A 207 1.68 5.86 9.02
CA GLU A 207 1.85 5.36 10.38
C GLU A 207 0.47 5.07 10.95
N SER A 208 0.29 3.87 11.48
CA SER A 208 -0.87 3.52 12.32
C SER A 208 -0.70 4.20 13.69
N THR A 209 -0.50 5.50 13.69
CA THR A 209 -0.67 6.29 14.89
C THR A 209 -2.16 6.41 15.11
N GLY A 210 -2.64 5.90 16.22
CA GLY A 210 -4.02 6.12 16.72
C GLY A 210 -4.32 7.59 17.03
N ASN A 211 -3.62 8.52 16.42
CA ASN A 211 -3.91 9.93 16.37
C ASN A 211 -4.63 10.22 15.04
N LEU A 212 -5.96 10.20 15.09
CA LEU A 212 -6.79 10.82 14.09
C LEU A 212 -6.31 12.27 13.91
N PRO A 213 -5.86 12.69 12.70
CA PRO A 213 -5.59 14.09 12.44
C PRO A 213 -6.87 14.87 12.75
N GLY A 214 -6.81 15.80 13.68
CA GLY A 214 -7.95 16.64 14.04
C GLY A 214 -8.54 16.42 15.44
N ILE A 215 -8.26 15.31 16.15
CA ILE A 215 -8.75 15.17 17.53
C ILE A 215 -8.09 16.20 18.46
N ASN A 216 -6.79 16.45 18.30
CA ASN A 216 -6.09 17.46 19.08
C ASN A 216 -6.56 18.88 18.72
N ASP A 217 -6.84 19.14 17.46
CA ASP A 217 -7.39 20.42 17.01
C ASP A 217 -8.83 20.60 17.52
N LEU A 218 -9.63 19.54 17.55
CA LEU A 218 -10.98 19.56 18.12
C LEU A 218 -10.95 19.75 19.64
N ILE A 219 -10.03 19.10 20.34
CA ILE A 219 -9.85 19.26 21.80
C ILE A 219 -9.41 20.69 22.11
N ASN A 220 -8.44 21.23 21.38
CA ASN A 220 -7.97 22.61 21.54
C ASN A 220 -9.08 23.62 21.24
N TRP A 221 -9.91 23.38 20.22
CA TRP A 221 -11.07 24.22 19.92
C TRP A 221 -12.15 24.16 21.02
N LEU A 222 -12.43 22.96 21.56
CA LEU A 222 -13.39 22.78 22.67
C LEU A 222 -12.90 23.39 23.98
N GLN A 223 -11.57 23.48 24.19
CA GLN A 223 -10.99 24.14 25.38
C GLN A 223 -10.96 25.67 25.26
N ALA A 224 -11.12 26.19 24.04
CA ALA A 224 -11.16 27.64 23.76
C ALA A 224 -12.59 28.24 23.82
N LEU A 225 -13.64 27.41 24.07
CA LEU A 225 -15.04 27.80 24.27
C LEU A 225 -15.39 27.85 25.74
#